data_aae4871b2f7d87b35c280e5929898610
#
_entry.id   aae4871b2f7d87b35c280e5929898610
#
_cell.length_a   1.000
_cell.length_b   1.000
_cell.length_c   1.000
_cell.angle_alpha   90.00
_cell.angle_beta   90.00
_cell.angle_gamma   90.00
#
_symmetry.space_group_name_H-M   'P 1'
#
loop_
_entity.id
_entity.type
_entity.pdbx_description
1 polymer ?
#
loop_
_entity_poly.entity_id
_entity_poly.type
_entity_poly.pdbx_seq_one_letter_code
_entity_poly.pdbx_strand_id
1 'polypeptide(L)'
;MKFDVALGTSVVLMAFDGERLVALIGEKSQEPYKGAPMLPSNWVSAGESVEEVAKRMMNRILGVEKIYLEQLNAFAKVYRNPMGRVVNIAYFALLNWDLVKEVKTPGYKWVALADRPEMIFD
;
A
#
# COMPACT_ATOMS: atom_id res chain seq x y z
N MET A 1 1.02 7.61 30.22
CA MET A 1 0.40 8.26 29.05
C MET A 1 -0.01 7.21 28.03
N LYS A 2 -1.20 7.31 27.49
CA LYS A 2 -1.66 6.46 26.41
C LYS A 2 -1.64 7.22 25.10
N PHE A 3 -1.34 6.53 24.03
CA PHE A 3 -1.30 7.13 22.71
C PHE A 3 -2.57 6.75 21.94
N ASP A 4 -3.23 7.76 21.36
CA ASP A 4 -4.51 7.59 20.66
C ASP A 4 -4.34 7.62 19.14
N VAL A 5 -3.15 7.33 18.66
CA VAL A 5 -2.85 7.38 17.23
C VAL A 5 -2.41 6.00 16.77
N ALA A 6 -3.03 5.51 15.70
CA ALA A 6 -2.58 4.29 15.04
C ALA A 6 -1.57 4.64 13.95
N LEU A 7 -0.60 3.77 13.76
CA LEU A 7 0.40 3.91 12.72
C LEU A 7 0.15 2.88 11.63
N GLY A 8 0.10 3.33 10.39
CA GLY A 8 -0.06 2.48 9.24
C GLY A 8 0.97 2.77 8.16
N THR A 9 1.09 1.89 7.19
CA THR A 9 1.92 2.11 6.02
C THR A 9 1.20 1.68 4.76
N SER A 10 1.43 2.41 3.68
CA SER A 10 0.92 2.11 2.35
C SER A 10 2.08 2.10 1.38
N VAL A 11 1.96 1.31 0.32
CA VAL A 11 3.02 1.22 -0.68
C VAL A 11 2.44 1.49 -2.06
N VAL A 12 3.05 2.42 -2.77
CA VAL A 12 2.75 2.67 -4.18
C VAL A 12 3.72 1.82 -4.99
N LEU A 13 3.24 0.71 -5.51
CA LEU A 13 4.04 -0.21 -6.31
C LEU A 13 3.72 0.00 -7.77
N MET A 14 4.73 0.35 -8.56
CA MET A 14 4.57 0.67 -9.97
C MET A 14 5.51 -0.16 -10.81
N ALA A 15 5.10 -0.42 -12.04
CA ALA A 15 5.92 -1.09 -13.03
C ALA A 15 5.51 -0.63 -14.43
N PHE A 16 6.41 -0.78 -15.39
CA PHE A 16 6.11 -0.54 -16.80
C PHE A 16 5.90 -1.90 -17.47
N ASP A 17 4.69 -2.11 -18.00
CA ASP A 17 4.30 -3.42 -18.55
C ASP A 17 4.66 -3.60 -20.03
N GLY A 18 5.43 -2.68 -20.59
CA GLY A 18 5.81 -2.65 -22.00
C GLY A 18 4.99 -1.66 -22.81
N GLU A 19 3.84 -1.24 -22.30
CA GLU A 19 2.97 -0.27 -22.97
C GLU A 19 2.65 0.92 -22.08
N ARG A 20 2.34 0.65 -20.80
CA ARG A 20 1.87 1.67 -19.88
C ARG A 20 2.50 1.49 -18.50
N LEU A 21 2.51 2.58 -17.75
CA LEU A 21 2.85 2.54 -16.35
C LEU A 21 1.65 2.04 -15.57
N VAL A 22 1.83 0.99 -14.78
CA VAL A 22 0.77 0.37 -13.98
C VAL A 22 1.10 0.45 -12.50
N ALA A 23 0.07 0.44 -11.68
CA ALA A 23 0.20 0.43 -10.22
C ALA A 23 -0.63 -0.70 -9.64
N LEU A 24 -0.17 -1.25 -8.53
CA LEU A 24 -0.86 -2.33 -7.85
C LEU A 24 -1.96 -1.77 -6.96
N ILE A 25 -3.18 -2.21 -7.20
CA ILE A 25 -4.38 -1.76 -6.48
C ILE A 25 -5.06 -2.96 -5.84
N GLY A 26 -5.45 -2.82 -4.59
CA GLY A 26 -6.20 -3.82 -3.87
C GLY A 26 -7.62 -3.37 -3.57
N GLU A 27 -8.35 -4.22 -2.89
CA GLU A 27 -9.68 -3.92 -2.39
C GLU A 27 -9.67 -3.99 -0.88
N LYS A 28 -10.34 -3.04 -0.24
CA LYS A 28 -10.50 -3.07 1.21
C LYS A 28 -11.33 -4.29 1.60
N SER A 29 -10.80 -5.11 2.50
CA SER A 29 -11.43 -6.39 2.86
C SER A 29 -12.47 -6.28 3.96
N GLN A 30 -12.47 -5.17 4.71
CA GLN A 30 -13.33 -4.98 5.87
C GLN A 30 -14.05 -3.64 5.84
N GLU A 31 -15.15 -3.55 6.60
CA GLU A 31 -15.84 -2.28 6.80
C GLU A 31 -14.96 -1.33 7.63
N PRO A 32 -15.06 -0.02 7.49
CA PRO A 32 -15.91 0.69 6.52
C PRO A 32 -15.33 0.65 5.10
N TYR A 33 -16.19 0.84 4.12
CA TYR A 33 -15.84 0.90 2.68
C TYR A 33 -15.33 -0.41 2.10
N LYS A 34 -15.82 -1.54 2.59
CA LYS A 34 -15.47 -2.86 2.05
C LYS A 34 -15.67 -2.89 0.52
N GLY A 35 -14.67 -3.41 -0.19
CA GLY A 35 -14.67 -3.47 -1.65
C GLY A 35 -14.11 -2.24 -2.33
N ALA A 36 -13.86 -1.15 -1.60
CA ALA A 36 -13.31 0.06 -2.18
C ALA A 36 -11.84 -0.15 -2.62
N PRO A 37 -11.42 0.46 -3.74
CA PRO A 37 -10.03 0.36 -4.17
C PRO A 37 -9.11 1.10 -3.21
N MET A 38 -7.95 0.50 -2.96
CA MET A 38 -6.94 1.11 -2.09
C MET A 38 -5.55 0.61 -2.44
N LEU A 39 -4.55 1.37 -2.04
CA LEU A 39 -3.16 0.93 -2.12
C LEU A 39 -2.92 -0.22 -1.12
N PRO A 40 -1.96 -1.11 -1.40
CA PRO A 40 -1.53 -2.07 -0.40
C PRO A 40 -1.17 -1.36 0.89
N SER A 41 -1.81 -1.73 1.99
CA SER A 41 -1.67 -1.03 3.27
C SER A 41 -1.73 -2.02 4.42
N ASN A 42 -1.08 -1.68 5.53
CA ASN A 42 -1.17 -2.48 6.74
C ASN A 42 -0.89 -1.60 7.96
N TRP A 43 -1.34 -2.07 9.10
CA TRP A 43 -1.04 -1.46 10.37
C TRP A 43 0.36 -1.84 10.83
N VAL A 44 1.00 -0.95 11.57
CA VAL A 44 2.32 -1.18 12.16
C VAL A 44 2.15 -1.37 13.65
N SER A 45 2.54 -2.53 14.15
CA SER A 45 2.44 -2.85 15.57
C SER A 45 3.66 -2.37 16.33
N ALA A 46 3.52 -2.25 17.65
CA ALA A 46 4.67 -2.00 18.52
C ALA A 46 5.69 -3.11 18.33
N GLY A 47 6.94 -2.77 18.23
CA GLY A 47 8.00 -3.74 18.02
C GLY A 47 8.36 -4.02 16.57
N GLU A 48 7.61 -3.42 15.64
CA GLU A 48 7.91 -3.53 14.21
C GLU A 48 8.35 -2.17 13.67
N SER A 49 9.29 -2.17 12.72
CA SER A 49 9.56 -0.93 11.98
C SER A 49 8.57 -0.81 10.82
N VAL A 50 8.33 0.42 10.41
CA VAL A 50 7.43 0.70 9.28
C VAL A 50 7.95 0.06 8.01
N GLU A 51 9.25 0.14 7.77
CA GLU A 51 9.89 -0.45 6.58
C GLU A 51 9.76 -1.96 6.55
N GLU A 52 9.90 -2.64 7.71
CA GLU A 52 9.71 -4.08 7.79
C GLU A 52 8.30 -4.50 7.38
N VAL A 53 7.29 -3.75 7.84
CA VAL A 53 5.90 -4.04 7.49
C VAL A 53 5.68 -3.86 5.99
N ALA A 54 6.21 -2.78 5.41
CA ALA A 54 6.09 -2.54 3.99
C ALA A 54 6.74 -3.65 3.16
N LYS A 55 7.97 -4.05 3.52
CA LYS A 55 8.68 -5.12 2.81
C LYS A 55 7.99 -6.47 2.93
N ARG A 56 7.48 -6.80 4.11
CA ARG A 56 6.76 -8.05 4.33
C ARG A 56 5.49 -8.10 3.48
N MET A 57 4.77 -6.98 3.39
CA MET A 57 3.57 -6.87 2.58
C MET A 57 3.88 -7.11 1.10
N MET A 58 4.96 -6.52 0.59
CA MET A 58 5.37 -6.70 -0.79
C MET A 58 5.79 -8.14 -1.09
N ASN A 59 6.51 -8.76 -0.17
CA ASN A 59 6.89 -10.17 -0.31
C ASN A 59 5.66 -11.06 -0.38
N ARG A 60 4.67 -10.81 0.48
CA ARG A 60 3.44 -11.60 0.50
C ARG A 60 2.63 -11.44 -0.78
N ILE A 61 2.51 -10.22 -1.28
CA ILE A 61 1.65 -9.93 -2.44
C ILE A 61 2.33 -10.28 -3.75
N LEU A 62 3.62 -10.00 -3.88
CA LEU A 62 4.35 -10.15 -5.15
C LEU A 62 5.47 -11.20 -5.11
N GLY A 63 5.81 -11.72 -3.94
CA GLY A 63 6.89 -12.69 -3.81
C GLY A 63 8.28 -12.11 -3.99
N VAL A 64 8.46 -10.82 -3.78
CA VAL A 64 9.74 -10.14 -3.98
C VAL A 64 10.42 -9.93 -2.63
N GLU A 65 11.69 -10.31 -2.52
CA GLU A 65 12.42 -10.25 -1.25
C GLU A 65 13.31 -9.01 -1.10
N LYS A 66 13.99 -8.63 -2.18
CA LYS A 66 14.92 -7.49 -2.13
C LYS A 66 14.33 -6.34 -2.94
N ILE A 67 13.79 -5.36 -2.23
CA ILE A 67 13.18 -4.20 -2.85
C ILE A 67 13.74 -2.94 -2.22
N TYR A 68 14.09 -2.00 -3.07
CA TYR A 68 14.41 -0.66 -2.65
C TYR A 68 13.12 0.13 -2.50
N LEU A 69 12.85 0.58 -1.28
CA LEU A 69 11.69 1.41 -0.96
C LEU A 69 12.14 2.83 -0.67
N GLU A 70 11.44 3.78 -1.24
CA GLU A 70 11.67 5.18 -0.97
C GLU A 70 10.44 5.76 -0.28
N GLN A 71 10.65 6.46 0.82
CA GLN A 71 9.55 7.08 1.54
C GLN A 71 9.05 8.29 0.75
N LEU A 72 7.76 8.32 0.46
CA LEU A 72 7.13 9.43 -0.21
C LEU A 72 6.76 10.54 0.75
N ASN A 73 5.98 10.20 1.77
CA ASN A 73 5.46 11.20 2.70
C ASN A 73 4.81 10.52 3.90
N ALA A 74 4.56 11.32 4.92
CA ALA A 74 3.75 10.93 6.06
C ALA A 74 2.44 11.72 6.02
N PHE A 75 1.32 11.03 6.19
CA PHE A 75 -0.01 11.61 6.14
C PHE A 75 -0.66 11.45 7.52
N ALA A 76 -1.02 12.55 8.13
CA ALA A 76 -1.48 12.56 9.52
C ALA A 76 -2.73 13.43 9.74
N LYS A 77 -3.59 13.53 8.75
CA LYS A 77 -4.81 14.34 8.89
C LYS A 77 -5.74 13.73 9.92
N VAL A 78 -6.26 14.58 10.79
CA VAL A 78 -7.35 14.22 11.70
C VAL A 78 -8.59 13.93 10.83
N TYR A 79 -9.41 12.99 11.20
CA TYR A 79 -10.64 12.60 10.46
C TYR A 79 -10.40 11.99 9.08
N ARG A 80 -9.16 11.68 8.73
CA ARG A 80 -8.88 10.98 7.48
C ARG A 80 -9.47 9.58 7.46
N ASN A 81 -9.42 8.91 8.60
CA ASN A 81 -9.97 7.57 8.77
C ASN A 81 -11.13 7.65 9.76
N PRO A 82 -12.34 7.15 9.43
CA PRO A 82 -13.49 7.22 10.31
C PRO A 82 -13.32 6.44 11.62
N MET A 83 -12.35 5.54 11.69
CA MET A 83 -12.07 4.75 12.89
C MET A 83 -11.21 5.47 13.92
N GLY A 84 -10.71 6.67 13.59
CA GLY A 84 -9.87 7.45 14.49
C GLY A 84 -8.70 8.09 13.76
N ARG A 85 -7.78 8.65 14.53
CA ARG A 85 -6.60 9.29 13.96
C ARG A 85 -5.54 8.26 13.55
N VAL A 86 -5.06 8.36 12.33
CA VAL A 86 -4.03 7.48 11.79
C VAL A 86 -2.90 8.34 11.22
N VAL A 87 -1.67 7.96 11.53
CA VAL A 87 -0.50 8.44 10.81
C VAL A 87 -0.12 7.35 9.82
N ASN A 88 -0.09 7.69 8.55
CA ASN A 88 0.24 6.73 7.49
C ASN A 88 1.55 7.12 6.80
N ILE A 89 2.51 6.22 6.79
CA ILE A 89 3.78 6.42 6.10
C ILE A 89 3.68 5.74 4.73
N ALA A 90 3.82 6.52 3.68
CA ALA A 90 3.73 6.00 2.33
C ALA A 90 5.13 5.79 1.73
N TYR A 91 5.32 4.63 1.15
CA TYR A 91 6.53 4.29 0.39
C TYR A 91 6.18 4.08 -1.07
N PHE A 92 7.18 4.16 -1.94
CA PHE A 92 6.99 3.75 -3.31
C PHE A 92 8.17 2.90 -3.80
N ALA A 93 7.90 2.09 -4.82
CA ALA A 93 8.92 1.33 -5.51
C ALA A 93 8.55 1.21 -6.99
N LEU A 94 9.56 1.35 -7.85
CA LEU A 94 9.41 1.07 -9.26
C LEU A 94 10.04 -0.29 -9.52
N LEU A 95 9.25 -1.23 -10.00
CA LEU A 95 9.61 -2.63 -10.07
C LEU A 95 9.78 -3.12 -11.51
N ASN A 96 10.62 -4.14 -11.68
CA ASN A 96 10.78 -4.82 -12.95
C ASN A 96 9.54 -5.68 -13.21
N TRP A 97 8.81 -5.38 -14.28
CA TRP A 97 7.55 -6.04 -14.62
C TRP A 97 7.68 -7.56 -14.69
N ASP A 98 8.75 -8.07 -15.28
CA ASP A 98 8.92 -9.51 -15.45
C ASP A 98 9.00 -10.26 -14.11
N LEU A 99 9.40 -9.57 -13.04
CA LEU A 99 9.51 -10.16 -11.71
C LEU A 99 8.22 -10.06 -10.92
N VAL A 100 7.31 -9.15 -11.27
CA VAL A 100 6.16 -8.81 -10.43
C VAL A 100 4.81 -8.94 -11.14
N LYS A 101 4.80 -9.30 -12.41
CA LYS A 101 3.54 -9.37 -13.17
C LYS A 101 2.54 -10.36 -12.60
N GLU A 102 3.02 -11.38 -11.89
CA GLU A 102 2.19 -12.39 -11.26
C GLU A 102 1.92 -12.01 -9.81
N VAL A 103 0.66 -11.73 -9.49
CA VAL A 103 0.25 -11.36 -8.14
C VAL A 103 -0.01 -12.64 -7.35
N LYS A 104 0.61 -12.77 -6.18
CA LYS A 104 0.54 -13.99 -5.36
C LYS A 104 -0.64 -14.02 -4.38
N THR A 105 -1.22 -12.86 -4.08
CA THR A 105 -2.32 -12.75 -3.11
C THR A 105 -3.59 -12.29 -3.82
N PRO A 106 -4.73 -12.96 -3.64
CA PRO A 106 -6.00 -12.52 -4.21
C PRO A 106 -6.39 -11.12 -3.73
N GLY A 107 -7.15 -10.42 -4.54
CA GLY A 107 -7.66 -9.09 -4.19
C GLY A 107 -6.80 -7.93 -4.66
N TYR A 108 -5.67 -8.22 -5.31
CA TYR A 108 -4.78 -7.19 -5.86
C TYR A 108 -4.65 -7.36 -7.36
N LYS A 109 -4.57 -6.26 -8.08
CA LYS A 109 -4.37 -6.28 -9.53
C LYS A 109 -3.57 -5.06 -9.99
N TRP A 110 -2.92 -5.21 -11.13
CA TRP A 110 -2.22 -4.12 -11.79
C TRP A 110 -3.21 -3.30 -12.61
N VAL A 111 -3.18 -1.99 -12.42
CA VAL A 111 -4.09 -1.06 -13.08
C VAL A 111 -3.25 0.05 -13.72
N ALA A 112 -3.54 0.39 -14.97
CA ALA A 112 -2.87 1.49 -15.63
C ALA A 112 -3.10 2.78 -14.85
N LEU A 113 -2.06 3.58 -14.66
CA LEU A 113 -2.18 4.83 -13.90
C LEU A 113 -3.22 5.78 -14.48
N ALA A 114 -3.36 5.79 -15.81
CA ALA A 114 -4.37 6.60 -16.48
C ALA A 114 -5.80 6.19 -16.11
N ASP A 115 -6.00 4.93 -15.72
CA ASP A 115 -7.31 4.36 -15.41
C ASP A 115 -7.50 4.11 -13.92
N ARG A 116 -6.63 4.67 -13.08
CA ARG A 116 -6.71 4.40 -11.65
C ARG A 116 -8.02 4.89 -11.08
N PRO A 117 -8.67 4.10 -10.21
CA PRO A 117 -9.87 4.53 -9.53
C PRO A 117 -9.55 5.57 -8.45
N GLU A 118 -10.57 6.29 -8.01
CA GLU A 118 -10.44 7.16 -6.87
C GLU A 118 -10.22 6.33 -5.62
N MET A 119 -9.15 6.64 -4.88
CA MET A 119 -8.79 5.90 -3.69
C MET A 119 -9.43 6.50 -2.45
N ILE A 120 -9.71 5.64 -1.48
CA ILE A 120 -10.08 6.12 -0.15
C ILE A 120 -8.81 6.32 0.67
N PHE A 121 -8.83 7.22 1.62
CA PHE A 121 -7.72 7.52 2.54
C PHE A 121 -6.47 8.10 1.86
N ASP A 122 -6.61 8.60 0.67
CA ASP A 122 -5.51 9.27 -0.04
C ASP A 122 -5.63 10.80 0.07
#